data_30ee66fd972a981d56c35cb83fbf4590
#
_entry.id   30ee66fd972a981d56c35cb83fbf4590
#
_cell.length_a   1.000
_cell.length_b   1.000
_cell.length_c   1.000
_cell.angle_alpha   90.00
_cell.angle_beta   90.00
_cell.angle_gamma   90.00
#
_symmetry.space_group_name_H-M   'P 1'
#
loop_
_entity.id
_entity.type
_entity.pdbx_description
1 polymer ?
#
loop_
_entity_poly.entity_id
_entity_poly.type
_entity_poly.pdbx_seq_one_letter_code
_entity_poly.pdbx_strand_id
1 'polypeptide(L)'
;MKQLLLLTSLAVCFSCSDDNNLIVQEYIPTDDASFVGKAVGNFSKEEWFPGGELGTSDDVSPSSYEAPTPATDNQGLTQNFKNGETFFERNFNISTPPFSGLGPAWVRQSCIACHPGYGHGKRQTIYRANDYGNGYLLVVYHPTAGTDALGNSYAANSYVTEVTGMPQTKAAEPFLPPIDESGIHISWPEAAEGALPFTFPDGETYSLIYPVVTIDPEAFHTSPVPTNYECRIESTIGIYGSGLLDAITEDDLREQYRAAAPYCELNPAMWDKAANDFAASAWYTLADGTKAVKRFTYALTRASLQDGAGANAIWNITNVTRSDRHKLYTTDAWARAMSETPSVIDAILADPTSPYRGDGTREGAAQAVKTLLSPTTDQTNNLFHNFAEEMKDRDYYDFMVWHRGLAVPRARNLQSEEVQRGKQLFEEMGCATCHRPSWTTGEDNYWAPENIKAQGALPKYPRQVIYPYTDMLQHRLFMLNDIRTGWCRTTPLWGRGLSLQNTGADDRLHDCRARNVIEAIMWHGYSRESDAFSTTQKFYNLPKADRDAVVAFINAI
;
A
#
# COMPACT_ATOMS: atom_id res chain seq x y z
N MET A 1 42.54 -46.02 -29.21
CA MET A 1 41.27 -45.47 -29.58
C MET A 1 40.19 -46.14 -28.73
N LYS A 2 39.76 -45.51 -27.67
CA LYS A 2 38.59 -45.92 -26.87
C LYS A 2 37.75 -44.66 -26.68
N GLN A 3 36.58 -44.65 -27.33
CA GLN A 3 35.59 -43.61 -27.15
C GLN A 3 34.91 -43.79 -25.79
N LEU A 4 34.91 -42.74 -24.98
CA LEU A 4 34.18 -42.68 -23.72
C LEU A 4 32.84 -42.02 -24.01
N LEU A 5 31.74 -42.79 -23.94
CA LEU A 5 30.39 -42.24 -23.97
C LEU A 5 30.08 -41.65 -22.61
N LEU A 6 29.83 -40.35 -22.54
CA LEU A 6 29.27 -39.69 -21.36
C LEU A 6 27.74 -39.76 -21.47
N LEU A 7 27.10 -40.57 -20.64
CA LEU A 7 25.66 -40.53 -20.43
C LEU A 7 25.36 -39.41 -19.41
N THR A 8 24.78 -38.32 -19.89
CA THR A 8 24.14 -37.31 -19.04
C THR A 8 22.71 -37.76 -18.70
N SER A 9 22.49 -38.21 -17.49
CA SER A 9 21.16 -38.47 -16.94
C SER A 9 20.48 -37.15 -16.65
N LEU A 10 19.45 -36.80 -17.44
CA LEU A 10 18.52 -35.71 -17.13
C LEU A 10 17.60 -36.20 -16.03
N ALA A 11 17.80 -35.72 -14.82
CA ALA A 11 16.82 -35.87 -13.75
C ALA A 11 15.67 -34.88 -14.00
N VAL A 12 14.55 -35.37 -14.51
CA VAL A 12 13.30 -34.63 -14.59
C VAL A 12 12.66 -34.67 -13.20
N CYS A 13 12.81 -33.60 -12.45
CA CYS A 13 12.00 -33.40 -11.25
C CYS A 13 10.58 -33.06 -11.69
N PHE A 14 9.66 -34.01 -11.57
CA PHE A 14 8.24 -33.70 -11.60
C PHE A 14 7.90 -33.01 -10.28
N SER A 15 7.79 -31.69 -10.33
CA SER A 15 7.07 -30.91 -9.33
C SER A 15 5.59 -31.01 -9.70
N CYS A 16 4.84 -31.79 -8.95
CA CYS A 16 3.38 -31.72 -8.98
C CYS A 16 2.96 -30.43 -8.28
N SER A 17 2.74 -29.38 -9.06
CA SER A 17 1.89 -28.27 -8.66
C SER A 17 0.67 -28.32 -9.58
N ASP A 18 -0.47 -28.73 -9.01
CA ASP A 18 -1.78 -28.57 -9.63
C ASP A 18 -2.21 -27.09 -9.60
N ASP A 19 -1.43 -26.24 -10.25
CA ASP A 19 -1.84 -24.90 -10.59
C ASP A 19 -2.05 -24.83 -12.10
N ASN A 20 -3.27 -25.18 -12.53
CA ASN A 20 -3.79 -24.82 -13.85
C ASN A 20 -4.06 -23.31 -13.92
N ASN A 21 -3.11 -22.49 -13.49
CA ASN A 21 -3.05 -21.10 -13.85
C ASN A 21 -2.36 -21.02 -15.22
N LEU A 22 -3.17 -21.08 -16.26
CA LEU A 22 -2.78 -20.51 -17.54
C LEU A 22 -2.51 -19.02 -17.27
N ILE A 23 -1.23 -18.70 -16.99
CA ILE A 23 -0.73 -17.34 -17.16
C ILE A 23 -0.88 -17.13 -18.66
N VAL A 24 -1.96 -16.51 -19.07
CA VAL A 24 -2.04 -15.93 -20.41
C VAL A 24 -0.97 -14.85 -20.36
N GLN A 25 0.19 -15.17 -20.93
CA GLN A 25 1.24 -14.20 -21.11
C GLN A 25 0.65 -13.18 -22.08
N GLU A 26 0.10 -12.09 -21.54
CA GLU A 26 -0.39 -10.99 -22.35
C GLU A 26 0.74 -10.59 -23.28
N TYR A 27 0.50 -10.61 -24.58
CA TYR A 27 1.44 -10.14 -25.58
C TYR A 27 1.68 -8.66 -25.30
N ILE A 28 2.86 -8.32 -24.77
CA ILE A 28 3.30 -6.93 -24.62
C ILE A 28 3.92 -6.56 -25.97
N PRO A 29 3.26 -5.70 -26.77
CA PRO A 29 3.84 -5.24 -28.03
C PRO A 29 5.20 -4.59 -27.79
N THR A 30 6.13 -4.78 -28.71
CA THR A 30 7.41 -4.08 -28.67
C THR A 30 7.16 -2.58 -28.68
N ASP A 31 7.66 -1.86 -27.67
CA ASP A 31 7.51 -0.42 -27.57
C ASP A 31 8.28 0.30 -28.68
N ASP A 32 7.57 1.14 -29.46
CA ASP A 32 8.20 1.97 -30.50
C ASP A 32 8.36 3.42 -29.98
N ALA A 33 9.52 3.68 -29.40
CA ALA A 33 9.87 4.99 -28.86
C ALA A 33 9.92 6.12 -29.91
N SER A 34 9.88 5.81 -31.22
CA SER A 34 9.93 6.85 -32.26
C SER A 34 8.70 7.77 -32.29
N PHE A 35 7.61 7.35 -31.66
CA PHE A 35 6.37 8.13 -31.55
C PHE A 35 6.27 8.97 -30.27
N VAL A 36 7.15 8.78 -29.31
CA VAL A 36 7.11 9.51 -28.02
C VAL A 36 7.13 11.02 -28.25
N GLY A 37 6.21 11.72 -27.56
CA GLY A 37 6.06 13.17 -27.67
C GLY A 37 5.36 13.66 -28.95
N LYS A 38 4.77 12.76 -29.75
CA LYS A 38 3.95 13.11 -30.92
C LYS A 38 2.47 12.90 -30.62
N ALA A 39 1.60 13.76 -31.13
CA ALA A 39 0.17 13.50 -31.12
C ALA A 39 -0.12 12.33 -32.07
N VAL A 40 -0.87 11.32 -31.61
CA VAL A 40 -1.20 10.10 -32.36
C VAL A 40 -2.65 9.70 -32.11
N GLY A 41 -3.43 9.62 -33.19
CA GLY A 41 -4.85 9.27 -33.09
C GLY A 41 -5.61 10.17 -32.12
N ASN A 42 -6.18 9.58 -31.06
CA ASN A 42 -6.92 10.27 -30.00
C ASN A 42 -6.07 10.62 -28.77
N PHE A 43 -4.73 10.54 -28.86
CA PHE A 43 -3.80 10.96 -27.82
C PHE A 43 -3.10 12.26 -28.17
N SER A 44 -3.02 13.17 -27.22
CA SER A 44 -2.17 14.35 -27.29
C SER A 44 -0.70 13.98 -27.08
N LYS A 45 0.21 14.89 -27.41
CA LYS A 45 1.65 14.64 -27.18
C LYS A 45 2.02 14.60 -25.68
N GLU A 46 1.23 15.26 -24.84
CA GLU A 46 1.43 15.32 -23.38
C GLU A 46 1.11 13.98 -22.71
N GLU A 47 0.18 13.18 -23.25
CA GLU A 47 -0.22 11.91 -22.65
C GLU A 47 0.87 10.83 -22.71
N TRP A 48 1.95 11.03 -23.48
CA TRP A 48 3.15 10.20 -23.38
C TRP A 48 3.88 10.36 -22.04
N PHE A 49 3.64 11.46 -21.33
CA PHE A 49 4.31 11.83 -20.09
C PHE A 49 3.31 11.90 -18.93
N PRO A 50 2.90 10.72 -18.37
CA PRO A 50 1.82 10.69 -17.37
C PRO A 50 2.12 11.49 -16.10
N GLY A 51 3.39 11.66 -15.71
CA GLY A 51 3.82 12.52 -14.60
C GLY A 51 4.10 13.98 -15.00
N GLY A 52 3.76 14.38 -16.24
CA GLY A 52 4.22 15.65 -16.81
C GLY A 52 5.73 15.64 -17.10
N GLU A 53 6.26 16.78 -17.59
CA GLU A 53 7.68 16.90 -17.93
C GLU A 53 8.63 16.76 -16.73
N LEU A 54 8.17 17.14 -15.52
CA LEU A 54 8.97 17.08 -14.30
C LEU A 54 8.86 15.76 -13.56
N GLY A 55 7.86 14.93 -13.85
CA GLY A 55 7.56 13.74 -13.07
C GLY A 55 7.61 12.43 -13.85
N THR A 56 7.86 12.45 -15.17
CA THR A 56 7.90 11.25 -16.01
C THR A 56 9.34 10.84 -16.30
N SER A 57 9.62 9.53 -16.21
CA SER A 57 10.86 8.92 -16.68
C SER A 57 10.65 8.24 -18.04
N ASP A 58 11.63 8.32 -18.92
CA ASP A 58 11.66 7.58 -20.19
C ASP A 58 11.96 6.09 -20.01
N ASP A 59 12.37 5.68 -18.80
CA ASP A 59 12.67 4.28 -18.49
C ASP A 59 11.37 3.46 -18.46
N VAL A 60 11.33 2.39 -19.24
CA VAL A 60 10.25 1.39 -19.30
C VAL A 60 10.79 -0.03 -19.09
N SER A 61 12.02 -0.14 -18.57
CA SER A 61 12.69 -1.40 -18.22
C SER A 61 12.09 -2.05 -16.96
N PRO A 62 12.55 -3.26 -16.58
CA PRO A 62 12.18 -3.89 -15.32
C PRO A 62 12.55 -3.14 -14.04
N SER A 63 13.28 -2.01 -14.13
CA SER A 63 13.58 -1.10 -13.02
C SER A 63 12.94 0.29 -13.16
N SER A 64 11.97 0.42 -14.04
CA SER A 64 11.33 1.72 -14.36
C SER A 64 10.65 2.40 -13.18
N TYR A 65 10.22 1.64 -12.16
CA TYR A 65 9.59 2.21 -10.96
C TYR A 65 10.60 2.80 -9.95
N GLU A 66 11.89 2.49 -10.12
CA GLU A 66 12.99 2.99 -9.29
C GLU A 66 13.56 4.32 -9.80
N ALA A 67 13.19 4.71 -11.03
CA ALA A 67 13.75 5.87 -11.70
C ALA A 67 13.45 7.19 -10.96
N PRO A 68 14.44 8.10 -10.83
CA PRO A 68 14.20 9.44 -10.31
C PRO A 68 13.41 10.29 -11.30
N THR A 69 12.66 11.27 -10.77
CA THR A 69 12.01 12.29 -11.61
C THR A 69 13.04 13.26 -12.19
N PRO A 70 12.80 13.84 -13.38
CA PRO A 70 13.59 14.97 -13.90
C PRO A 70 13.67 16.14 -12.90
N ALA A 71 12.63 16.39 -12.11
CA ALA A 71 12.66 17.40 -11.06
C ALA A 71 13.74 17.14 -10.00
N THR A 72 13.97 15.89 -9.63
CA THR A 72 15.03 15.49 -8.67
C THR A 72 16.42 15.85 -9.21
N ASP A 73 16.69 15.55 -10.46
CA ASP A 73 17.98 15.86 -11.11
C ASP A 73 18.16 17.36 -11.34
N ASN A 74 17.13 18.04 -11.84
CA ASN A 74 17.16 19.48 -12.11
C ASN A 74 17.38 20.32 -10.86
N GLN A 75 16.96 19.82 -9.68
CA GLN A 75 17.14 20.48 -8.39
C GLN A 75 18.42 20.03 -7.66
N GLY A 76 19.27 19.20 -8.29
CA GLY A 76 20.54 18.74 -7.72
C GLY A 76 20.39 17.76 -6.55
N LEU A 77 19.27 17.01 -6.50
CA LEU A 77 18.93 16.10 -5.41
C LEU A 77 19.26 14.63 -5.69
N THR A 78 19.93 14.34 -6.81
CA THR A 78 20.25 12.96 -7.26
C THR A 78 20.97 12.14 -6.19
N GLN A 79 21.94 12.73 -5.46
CA GLN A 79 22.65 12.00 -4.42
C GLN A 79 21.76 11.72 -3.19
N ASN A 80 20.89 12.65 -2.82
CA ASN A 80 19.92 12.46 -1.75
C ASN A 80 18.90 11.37 -2.13
N PHE A 81 18.46 11.34 -3.38
CA PHE A 81 17.61 10.29 -3.90
C PHE A 81 18.24 8.91 -3.72
N LYS A 82 19.48 8.71 -4.16
CA LYS A 82 20.21 7.43 -4.00
C LYS A 82 20.41 7.02 -2.54
N ASN A 83 20.67 7.98 -1.66
CA ASN A 83 20.77 7.69 -0.23
C ASN A 83 19.41 7.23 0.34
N GLY A 84 18.33 7.90 -0.06
CA GLY A 84 16.98 7.54 0.35
C GLY A 84 16.53 6.17 -0.17
N GLU A 85 16.93 5.82 -1.39
CA GLU A 85 16.74 4.49 -1.98
C GLU A 85 17.44 3.42 -1.13
N THR A 86 18.71 3.61 -0.82
CA THR A 86 19.47 2.72 0.08
C THR A 86 18.75 2.57 1.43
N PHE A 87 18.16 3.66 1.93
CA PHE A 87 17.39 3.62 3.17
C PHE A 87 16.12 2.78 3.04
N PHE A 88 15.39 2.89 1.94
CA PHE A 88 14.17 2.13 1.68
C PHE A 88 14.42 0.63 1.51
N GLU A 89 15.51 0.27 0.85
CA GLU A 89 15.84 -1.12 0.53
C GLU A 89 16.46 -1.90 1.68
N ARG A 90 17.09 -1.19 2.63
CA ARG A 90 17.79 -1.85 3.73
C ARG A 90 16.89 -2.66 4.65
N ASN A 91 17.47 -3.65 5.30
CA ASN A 91 16.87 -4.27 6.47
C ASN A 91 17.22 -3.47 7.73
N PHE A 92 16.20 -3.15 8.52
CA PHE A 92 16.38 -2.59 9.86
C PHE A 92 16.78 -3.70 10.83
N ASN A 93 17.66 -3.38 11.79
CA ASN A 93 18.16 -4.34 12.76
C ASN A 93 18.37 -3.65 14.11
N ILE A 94 17.98 -4.27 15.19
CA ILE A 94 18.13 -3.73 16.56
C ILE A 94 19.60 -3.55 16.95
N SER A 95 20.48 -4.41 16.49
CA SER A 95 21.86 -4.54 17.01
C SER A 95 22.95 -3.94 16.12
N THR A 96 22.65 -3.44 14.94
CA THR A 96 23.67 -3.03 13.95
C THR A 96 23.58 -1.54 13.59
N PRO A 97 24.33 -0.64 14.25
CA PRO A 97 24.48 0.73 13.79
C PRO A 97 25.14 0.78 12.39
N PRO A 98 24.81 1.76 11.53
CA PRO A 98 23.82 2.83 11.68
C PRO A 98 22.39 2.39 11.35
N PHE A 99 22.15 1.14 11.08
CA PHE A 99 20.89 0.55 10.60
C PHE A 99 20.03 -0.02 11.74
N SER A 100 20.31 0.33 12.98
CA SER A 100 19.40 0.12 14.09
C SER A 100 18.08 0.83 13.82
N GLY A 101 17.04 0.46 14.53
CA GLY A 101 15.75 1.09 14.36
C GLY A 101 14.66 0.09 14.02
N LEU A 102 14.78 -1.09 14.58
CA LEU A 102 13.70 -2.04 14.64
C LEU A 102 13.25 -2.10 16.11
N GLY A 103 12.04 -1.67 16.37
CA GLY A 103 11.48 -1.63 17.73
C GLY A 103 11.22 -3.02 18.31
N PRO A 104 10.71 -3.11 19.55
CA PRO A 104 10.51 -4.38 20.23
C PRO A 104 9.44 -5.27 19.56
N ALA A 105 8.53 -4.68 18.77
CA ALA A 105 7.63 -5.38 17.88
C ALA A 105 7.51 -4.62 16.56
N TRP A 106 7.34 -5.31 15.44
CA TRP A 106 7.28 -4.71 14.11
C TRP A 106 6.39 -5.48 13.14
N VAL A 107 5.97 -4.80 12.07
CA VAL A 107 5.23 -5.40 10.95
C VAL A 107 6.19 -6.02 9.94
N ARG A 108 7.21 -5.25 9.53
CA ARG A 108 8.27 -5.67 8.59
C ARG A 108 9.59 -5.04 9.02
N GLN A 109 10.68 -5.71 8.66
CA GLN A 109 12.03 -5.21 8.90
C GLN A 109 12.63 -4.44 7.72
N SER A 110 11.87 -4.33 6.60
CA SER A 110 12.31 -3.63 5.39
C SER A 110 11.10 -3.09 4.66
N CYS A 111 11.21 -1.88 4.09
CA CYS A 111 10.13 -1.28 3.31
C CYS A 111 9.94 -2.01 1.97
N ILE A 112 11.04 -2.39 1.31
CA ILE A 112 10.99 -3.11 0.03
C ILE A 112 10.36 -4.51 0.16
N ALA A 113 10.34 -5.10 1.33
CA ALA A 113 9.65 -6.37 1.55
C ALA A 113 8.15 -6.28 1.24
N CYS A 114 7.51 -5.11 1.51
CA CYS A 114 6.12 -4.86 1.19
C CYS A 114 5.91 -4.29 -0.22
N HIS A 115 6.88 -3.53 -0.73
CA HIS A 115 6.80 -2.86 -2.04
C HIS A 115 7.80 -3.48 -3.03
N PRO A 116 7.59 -4.74 -3.46
CA PRO A 116 8.52 -5.41 -4.36
C PRO A 116 8.64 -4.63 -5.67
N GLY A 117 9.87 -4.33 -6.11
CA GLY A 117 10.12 -3.51 -7.30
C GLY A 117 9.35 -2.19 -7.28
N TYR A 118 9.12 -1.58 -6.10
CA TYR A 118 8.42 -0.30 -5.85
C TYR A 118 6.94 -0.28 -6.31
N GLY A 119 6.44 -1.42 -6.72
CA GLY A 119 5.10 -1.57 -7.26
C GLY A 119 4.06 -2.08 -6.25
N HIS A 120 3.06 -2.73 -6.79
CA HIS A 120 1.96 -3.35 -6.05
C HIS A 120 2.44 -4.65 -5.38
N GLY A 121 1.86 -5.00 -4.23
CA GLY A 121 2.09 -6.30 -3.58
C GLY A 121 1.62 -7.48 -4.45
N LYS A 122 2.05 -8.68 -4.07
CA LYS A 122 1.71 -9.93 -4.76
C LYS A 122 0.70 -10.73 -3.94
N ARG A 123 -0.16 -11.50 -4.61
CA ARG A 123 -1.00 -12.48 -3.95
C ARG A 123 -0.14 -13.54 -3.25
N GLN A 124 -0.48 -13.85 -2.01
CA GLN A 124 0.20 -14.84 -1.17
C GLN A 124 -0.82 -15.79 -0.53
N THR A 125 -0.41 -17.01 -0.28
CA THR A 125 -1.20 -18.04 0.43
C THR A 125 -0.78 -18.20 1.88
N ILE A 126 0.36 -17.63 2.26
CA ILE A 126 0.94 -17.70 3.61
C ILE A 126 1.32 -16.28 4.03
N TYR A 127 0.92 -15.89 5.24
CA TYR A 127 1.36 -14.63 5.83
C TYR A 127 2.71 -14.84 6.53
N ARG A 128 3.75 -14.17 6.01
CA ARG A 128 5.09 -14.15 6.63
C ARG A 128 5.72 -12.78 6.51
N ALA A 129 6.03 -12.19 7.64
CA ALA A 129 6.59 -10.85 7.72
C ALA A 129 7.94 -10.69 7.00
N ASN A 130 8.75 -11.75 6.97
CA ASN A 130 10.10 -11.70 6.39
C ASN A 130 10.14 -12.10 4.91
N ASP A 131 9.03 -12.55 4.33
CA ASP A 131 9.00 -12.95 2.92
C ASP A 131 8.95 -11.71 2.02
N TYR A 132 9.90 -11.63 1.10
CA TYR A 132 9.92 -10.57 0.10
C TYR A 132 8.69 -10.64 -0.82
N GLY A 133 8.06 -9.50 -1.01
CA GLY A 133 6.85 -9.39 -1.84
C GLY A 133 5.56 -9.73 -1.12
N ASN A 134 5.60 -10.13 0.16
CA ASN A 134 4.42 -10.28 0.98
C ASN A 134 3.99 -8.89 1.51
N GLY A 135 3.43 -8.08 0.63
CA GLY A 135 2.99 -6.72 0.92
C GLY A 135 1.67 -6.62 1.69
N TYR A 136 1.20 -7.73 2.29
CA TYR A 136 -0.05 -7.68 3.03
C TYR A 136 0.12 -7.05 4.40
N LEU A 137 -0.86 -6.23 4.73
CA LEU A 137 -1.15 -5.72 6.05
C LEU A 137 -2.46 -6.33 6.53
N LEU A 138 -2.49 -6.78 7.77
CA LEU A 138 -3.72 -7.28 8.38
C LEU A 138 -4.64 -6.10 8.73
N VAL A 139 -5.92 -6.29 8.48
CA VAL A 139 -6.99 -5.37 8.90
C VAL A 139 -7.88 -6.14 9.87
N VAL A 140 -7.68 -5.94 11.17
CA VAL A 140 -8.45 -6.61 12.24
C VAL A 140 -9.46 -5.60 12.79
N TYR A 141 -10.74 -5.93 12.73
CA TYR A 141 -11.81 -5.01 13.04
C TYR A 141 -13.03 -5.70 13.64
N HIS A 142 -13.89 -4.94 14.32
CA HIS A 142 -15.16 -5.41 14.84
C HIS A 142 -16.24 -5.35 13.75
N PRO A 143 -16.83 -6.49 13.31
CA PRO A 143 -17.87 -6.48 12.27
C PRO A 143 -19.17 -5.82 12.74
N THR A 144 -19.46 -5.87 14.05
CA THR A 144 -20.64 -5.28 14.68
C THR A 144 -20.26 -4.45 15.88
N ALA A 145 -21.10 -3.48 16.26
CA ALA A 145 -20.91 -2.72 17.48
C ALA A 145 -21.02 -3.62 18.73
N GLY A 146 -20.30 -3.27 19.78
CA GLY A 146 -20.27 -4.05 21.02
C GLY A 146 -19.47 -3.38 22.13
N THR A 147 -19.01 -4.21 23.07
CA THR A 147 -18.19 -3.78 24.20
C THR A 147 -17.02 -4.75 24.34
N ASP A 148 -15.80 -4.21 24.52
CA ASP A 148 -14.59 -5.02 24.74
C ASP A 148 -14.57 -5.63 26.16
N ALA A 149 -13.56 -6.47 26.43
CA ALA A 149 -13.41 -7.13 27.72
C ALA A 149 -13.09 -6.15 28.88
N LEU A 150 -12.74 -4.90 28.60
CA LEU A 150 -12.49 -3.85 29.59
C LEU A 150 -13.73 -2.97 29.82
N GLY A 151 -14.84 -3.22 29.11
CA GLY A 151 -16.09 -2.46 29.22
C GLY A 151 -16.15 -1.21 28.32
N ASN A 152 -15.19 -1.02 27.40
CA ASN A 152 -15.22 0.08 26.45
C ASN A 152 -16.13 -0.25 25.26
N SER A 153 -17.01 0.67 24.89
CA SER A 153 -17.86 0.50 23.72
C SER A 153 -17.09 0.74 22.42
N TYR A 154 -17.35 -0.07 21.40
CA TYR A 154 -16.81 0.10 20.06
C TYR A 154 -17.92 0.09 19.01
N ALA A 155 -17.70 0.82 17.92
CA ALA A 155 -18.63 0.88 16.79
C ALA A 155 -18.38 -0.30 15.81
N ALA A 156 -19.41 -0.62 15.04
CA ALA A 156 -19.24 -1.53 13.89
C ALA A 156 -18.18 -0.97 12.93
N ASN A 157 -17.40 -1.87 12.35
CA ASN A 157 -16.27 -1.58 11.43
C ASN A 157 -15.14 -0.74 12.05
N SER A 158 -15.08 -0.59 13.38
CA SER A 158 -13.91 0.00 14.05
C SER A 158 -12.78 -1.02 14.17
N TYR A 159 -11.53 -0.55 14.15
CA TYR A 159 -10.38 -1.42 14.42
C TYR A 159 -10.43 -1.93 15.86
N VAL A 160 -9.97 -3.17 16.08
CA VAL A 160 -9.73 -3.68 17.44
C VAL A 160 -8.58 -2.90 18.06
N THR A 161 -8.69 -2.60 19.37
CA THR A 161 -7.71 -1.74 20.08
C THR A 161 -6.61 -2.52 20.77
N GLU A 162 -6.77 -3.84 20.87
CA GLU A 162 -5.80 -4.76 21.48
C GLU A 162 -4.55 -4.93 20.60
N VAL A 163 -4.67 -4.70 19.29
CA VAL A 163 -3.55 -4.65 18.35
C VAL A 163 -3.52 -3.29 17.65
N THR A 164 -2.40 -2.96 17.03
CA THR A 164 -2.25 -1.70 16.27
C THR A 164 -3.07 -1.73 14.97
N GLY A 165 -3.35 -0.57 14.38
CA GLY A 165 -4.04 -0.48 13.09
C GLY A 165 -3.24 -1.10 11.91
N MET A 166 -1.95 -1.36 12.11
CA MET A 166 -1.09 -2.23 11.30
C MET A 166 -0.53 -3.29 12.25
N PRO A 167 -1.22 -4.45 12.43
CA PRO A 167 -0.85 -5.43 13.43
C PRO A 167 0.56 -5.98 13.22
N GLN A 168 1.33 -6.00 14.29
CA GLN A 168 2.69 -6.49 14.31
C GLN A 168 2.71 -8.00 14.50
N THR A 169 3.50 -8.71 13.70
CA THR A 169 3.59 -10.17 13.72
C THR A 169 5.00 -10.68 14.03
N LYS A 170 5.91 -9.76 14.36
CA LYS A 170 7.27 -10.05 14.82
C LYS A 170 7.58 -9.26 16.08
N ALA A 171 8.45 -9.82 16.92
CA ALA A 171 8.99 -9.15 18.10
C ALA A 171 10.46 -9.56 18.33
N ALA A 172 11.18 -8.71 19.05
CA ALA A 172 12.51 -9.02 19.55
C ALA A 172 12.42 -9.95 20.77
N GLU A 173 13.30 -10.94 20.85
CA GLU A 173 13.42 -11.74 22.07
C GLU A 173 13.71 -10.86 23.28
N PRO A 174 13.12 -11.15 24.45
CA PRO A 174 12.31 -12.33 24.76
C PRO A 174 10.80 -12.14 24.52
N PHE A 175 10.37 -11.07 23.87
CA PHE A 175 8.95 -10.75 23.68
C PHE A 175 8.30 -11.66 22.64
N LEU A 176 7.02 -11.97 22.86
CA LEU A 176 6.15 -12.61 21.88
C LEU A 176 5.53 -11.52 20.97
N PRO A 177 5.35 -11.76 19.66
CA PRO A 177 4.70 -10.79 18.78
C PRO A 177 3.24 -10.57 19.20
N PRO A 178 2.65 -9.37 18.96
CA PRO A 178 1.22 -9.13 19.22
C PRO A 178 0.29 -10.14 18.56
N ILE A 179 0.65 -10.60 17.35
CA ILE A 179 -0.01 -11.73 16.65
C ILE A 179 1.07 -12.67 16.15
N ASP A 180 0.98 -13.95 16.50
CA ASP A 180 1.84 -14.99 15.93
C ASP A 180 1.40 -15.28 14.50
N GLU A 181 2.30 -15.10 13.53
CA GLU A 181 1.99 -15.30 12.11
C GLU A 181 1.67 -16.76 11.75
N SER A 182 2.07 -17.73 12.59
CA SER A 182 1.74 -19.14 12.38
C SER A 182 0.24 -19.46 12.54
N GLY A 183 -0.49 -18.61 13.29
CA GLY A 183 -1.94 -18.70 13.44
C GLY A 183 -2.73 -17.85 12.43
N ILE A 184 -2.08 -17.31 11.39
CA ILE A 184 -2.75 -16.54 10.32
C ILE A 184 -2.92 -17.45 9.11
N HIS A 185 -4.17 -17.65 8.68
CA HIS A 185 -4.51 -18.50 7.55
C HIS A 185 -5.11 -17.68 6.41
N ILE A 186 -4.59 -17.86 5.21
CA ILE A 186 -5.05 -17.20 3.99
C ILE A 186 -5.47 -18.26 2.97
N SER A 187 -6.66 -18.10 2.41
CA SER A 187 -7.13 -18.92 1.30
C SER A 187 -7.81 -18.06 0.23
N TRP A 188 -7.90 -18.61 -0.98
CA TRP A 188 -8.40 -17.92 -2.17
C TRP A 188 -9.49 -18.76 -2.84
N PRO A 189 -10.69 -18.91 -2.24
CA PRO A 189 -11.78 -19.61 -2.88
C PRO A 189 -12.25 -18.89 -4.14
N GLU A 190 -12.79 -19.65 -5.08
CA GLU A 190 -13.51 -19.09 -6.22
C GLU A 190 -14.85 -18.50 -5.76
N ALA A 191 -15.20 -17.35 -6.31
CA ALA A 191 -16.50 -16.74 -6.09
C ALA A 191 -17.56 -17.49 -6.90
N ALA A 192 -18.77 -17.60 -6.35
CA ALA A 192 -19.95 -17.92 -7.17
C ALA A 192 -20.24 -16.74 -8.12
N GLU A 193 -20.99 -16.99 -9.20
CA GLU A 193 -21.43 -15.93 -10.11
C GLU A 193 -22.15 -14.82 -9.34
N GLY A 194 -21.74 -13.59 -9.65
CA GLY A 194 -22.36 -12.38 -9.10
C GLY A 194 -23.53 -11.90 -9.98
N ALA A 195 -23.57 -10.59 -10.19
CA ALA A 195 -24.61 -9.97 -11.00
C ALA A 195 -24.49 -10.25 -12.52
N LEU A 196 -23.28 -10.66 -12.97
CA LEU A 196 -23.00 -11.05 -14.35
C LEU A 196 -22.48 -12.49 -14.38
N PRO A 197 -22.84 -13.29 -15.42
CA PRO A 197 -22.31 -14.64 -15.61
C PRO A 197 -20.78 -14.63 -15.82
N PHE A 198 -20.10 -15.72 -15.44
CA PHE A 198 -18.66 -15.88 -15.67
C PHE A 198 -18.30 -16.34 -17.10
N THR A 199 -19.26 -16.22 -18.01
CA THR A 199 -19.08 -16.49 -19.43
C THR A 199 -19.56 -15.28 -20.22
N PHE A 200 -18.68 -14.68 -21.01
CA PHE A 200 -19.00 -13.58 -21.89
C PHE A 200 -19.97 -14.04 -23.01
N PRO A 201 -20.72 -13.11 -23.64
CA PRO A 201 -21.68 -13.47 -24.71
C PRO A 201 -21.05 -14.21 -25.90
N ASP A 202 -19.76 -14.06 -26.14
CA ASP A 202 -19.00 -14.77 -27.20
C ASP A 202 -18.47 -16.13 -26.78
N GLY A 203 -18.70 -16.56 -25.53
CA GLY A 203 -18.32 -17.86 -24.99
C GLY A 203 -16.95 -17.90 -24.28
N GLU A 204 -16.20 -16.79 -24.23
CA GLU A 204 -14.98 -16.71 -23.41
C GLU A 204 -15.39 -16.74 -21.92
N THR A 205 -14.61 -17.48 -21.09
CA THR A 205 -14.89 -17.64 -19.66
C THR A 205 -13.83 -16.95 -18.81
N TYR A 206 -14.22 -16.53 -17.60
CA TYR A 206 -13.33 -16.06 -16.56
C TYR A 206 -13.76 -16.61 -15.20
N SER A 207 -12.90 -16.56 -14.21
CA SER A 207 -13.27 -16.85 -12.82
C SER A 207 -12.79 -15.73 -11.92
N LEU A 208 -13.43 -15.58 -10.77
CA LEU A 208 -13.07 -14.59 -9.76
C LEU A 208 -12.71 -15.31 -8.46
N ILE A 209 -11.63 -14.88 -7.81
CA ILE A 209 -11.21 -15.39 -6.50
C ILE A 209 -11.19 -14.24 -5.50
N TYR A 210 -11.37 -14.55 -4.21
CA TYR A 210 -11.36 -13.55 -3.16
C TYR A 210 -10.60 -14.05 -1.91
N PRO A 211 -9.99 -13.16 -1.10
CA PRO A 211 -9.27 -13.58 0.09
C PRO A 211 -10.23 -13.93 1.21
N VAL A 212 -9.95 -15.05 1.88
CA VAL A 212 -10.52 -15.40 3.19
C VAL A 212 -9.35 -15.50 4.16
N VAL A 213 -9.40 -14.70 5.22
CA VAL A 213 -8.32 -14.59 6.21
C VAL A 213 -8.90 -14.83 7.60
N THR A 214 -8.26 -15.72 8.36
CA THR A 214 -8.60 -15.96 9.76
C THR A 214 -7.34 -15.89 10.62
N ILE A 215 -7.53 -15.56 11.89
CA ILE A 215 -6.48 -15.56 12.91
C ILE A 215 -6.98 -16.45 14.04
N ASP A 216 -6.19 -17.42 14.44
CA ASP A 216 -6.51 -18.27 15.59
C ASP A 216 -6.51 -17.41 16.87
N PRO A 217 -7.51 -17.55 17.77
CA PRO A 217 -7.55 -16.76 19.01
C PRO A 217 -6.28 -16.87 19.85
N GLU A 218 -5.64 -18.04 19.85
CA GLU A 218 -4.41 -18.34 20.57
C GLU A 218 -3.18 -17.65 19.99
N ALA A 219 -3.27 -17.14 18.77
CA ALA A 219 -2.18 -16.38 18.13
C ALA A 219 -2.07 -14.95 18.68
N PHE A 220 -3.08 -14.44 19.36
CA PHE A 220 -3.01 -13.12 19.98
C PHE A 220 -2.27 -13.17 21.32
N HIS A 221 -1.15 -12.47 21.41
CA HIS A 221 -0.40 -12.28 22.65
C HIS A 221 -0.70 -10.91 23.27
N THR A 222 -1.98 -10.65 23.54
CA THR A 222 -2.50 -9.43 24.14
C THR A 222 -3.36 -9.74 25.38
N SER A 223 -3.46 -8.79 26.29
CA SER A 223 -4.31 -8.89 27.50
C SER A 223 -5.17 -7.60 27.60
N PRO A 224 -6.48 -7.66 27.30
CA PRO A 224 -7.25 -8.85 26.89
C PRO A 224 -6.92 -9.34 25.46
N VAL A 225 -7.39 -10.56 25.14
CA VAL A 225 -7.42 -11.07 23.77
C VAL A 225 -8.64 -10.46 23.06
N PRO A 226 -8.53 -10.05 21.77
CA PRO A 226 -9.66 -9.53 21.02
C PRO A 226 -10.83 -10.52 20.94
N THR A 227 -12.05 -10.00 21.00
CA THR A 227 -13.28 -10.75 20.79
C THR A 227 -14.14 -10.08 19.72
N ASN A 228 -15.07 -10.81 19.09
CA ASN A 228 -15.96 -10.28 18.05
C ASN A 228 -15.17 -9.51 16.96
N TYR A 229 -14.19 -10.18 16.34
CA TYR A 229 -13.37 -9.60 15.30
C TYR A 229 -13.49 -10.40 13.99
N GLU A 230 -13.23 -9.70 12.90
CA GLU A 230 -12.93 -10.27 11.59
C GLU A 230 -11.58 -9.78 11.11
N CYS A 231 -10.97 -10.55 10.21
CA CYS A 231 -9.70 -10.19 9.59
C CYS A 231 -9.85 -10.09 8.06
N ARG A 232 -9.19 -9.12 7.49
CA ARG A 232 -8.99 -8.95 6.05
C ARG A 232 -7.51 -8.66 5.80
N ILE A 233 -7.11 -8.71 4.56
CA ILE A 233 -5.80 -8.25 4.10
C ILE A 233 -5.95 -7.04 3.20
N GLU A 234 -5.05 -6.11 3.38
CA GLU A 234 -4.81 -4.98 2.51
C GLU A 234 -3.45 -5.17 1.84
N SER A 235 -3.36 -4.99 0.53
CA SER A 235 -2.09 -5.01 -0.20
C SER A 235 -1.54 -3.61 -0.37
N THR A 236 -0.22 -3.50 -0.35
CA THR A 236 0.47 -2.28 -0.75
C THR A 236 0.24 -2.00 -2.23
N ILE A 237 0.18 -0.72 -2.59
CA ILE A 237 0.09 -0.24 -3.98
C ILE A 237 1.44 0.32 -4.44
N GLY A 238 1.59 0.59 -5.73
CA GLY A 238 2.78 1.26 -6.26
C GLY A 238 3.00 2.63 -5.60
N ILE A 239 4.26 2.95 -5.29
CA ILE A 239 4.65 4.19 -4.60
C ILE A 239 5.22 5.25 -5.54
N TYR A 240 5.55 4.87 -6.77
CA TYR A 240 6.00 5.82 -7.81
C TYR A 240 4.91 6.84 -8.15
N GLY A 241 5.30 8.05 -8.49
CA GLY A 241 4.39 9.16 -8.77
C GLY A 241 3.65 9.74 -7.56
N SER A 242 3.86 9.22 -6.35
CA SER A 242 3.16 9.70 -5.14
C SER A 242 3.41 11.19 -4.86
N GLY A 243 4.60 11.71 -5.16
CA GLY A 243 4.92 13.13 -5.01
C GLY A 243 4.07 14.04 -5.90
N LEU A 244 3.66 13.57 -7.08
CA LEU A 244 2.77 14.29 -7.99
C LEU A 244 1.34 14.34 -7.47
N LEU A 245 0.86 13.24 -6.89
CA LEU A 245 -0.47 13.20 -6.24
C LEU A 245 -0.53 14.08 -5.00
N ASP A 246 0.59 14.20 -4.27
CA ASP A 246 0.72 15.09 -3.11
C ASP A 246 0.63 16.57 -3.49
N ALA A 247 0.98 16.91 -4.74
CA ALA A 247 0.95 18.26 -5.29
C ALA A 247 -0.43 18.71 -5.83
N ILE A 248 -1.45 17.83 -5.83
CA ILE A 248 -2.84 18.21 -6.13
C ILE A 248 -3.39 19.00 -4.95
N THR A 249 -4.07 20.14 -5.22
CA THR A 249 -4.56 21.03 -4.16
C THR A 249 -5.82 20.48 -3.47
N GLU A 250 -6.06 20.92 -2.22
CA GLU A 250 -7.29 20.63 -1.50
C GLU A 250 -8.53 21.19 -2.21
N ASP A 251 -8.40 22.31 -2.91
CA ASP A 251 -9.50 22.92 -3.65
C ASP A 251 -9.86 22.11 -4.89
N ASP A 252 -8.87 21.61 -5.63
CA ASP A 252 -9.12 20.70 -6.77
C ASP A 252 -9.77 19.38 -6.31
N LEU A 253 -9.32 18.83 -5.18
CA LEU A 253 -9.97 17.66 -4.58
C LEU A 253 -11.42 17.98 -4.18
N ARG A 254 -11.68 19.12 -3.56
CA ARG A 254 -13.04 19.55 -3.16
C ARG A 254 -13.95 19.68 -4.37
N GLU A 255 -13.48 20.25 -5.46
CA GLU A 255 -14.23 20.36 -6.70
C GLU A 255 -14.55 18.99 -7.29
N GLN A 256 -13.60 18.04 -7.21
CA GLN A 256 -13.83 16.66 -7.66
C GLN A 256 -14.93 15.98 -6.84
N TYR A 257 -14.90 16.10 -5.50
CA TYR A 257 -15.96 15.57 -4.63
C TYR A 257 -17.32 16.18 -4.96
N ARG A 258 -17.38 17.50 -5.17
CA ARG A 258 -18.60 18.19 -5.58
C ARG A 258 -19.14 17.73 -6.93
N ALA A 259 -18.25 17.50 -7.88
CA ALA A 259 -18.61 17.00 -9.19
C ALA A 259 -19.12 15.55 -9.15
N ALA A 260 -18.60 14.72 -8.29
CA ALA A 260 -18.99 13.31 -8.14
C ALA A 260 -20.30 13.14 -7.34
N ALA A 261 -20.56 13.98 -6.35
CA ALA A 261 -21.67 13.88 -5.40
C ALA A 261 -23.08 13.69 -6.02
N PRO A 262 -23.41 14.23 -7.22
CA PRO A 262 -24.70 13.98 -7.87
C PRO A 262 -24.83 12.59 -8.50
N TYR A 263 -23.72 11.89 -8.73
CA TYR A 263 -23.66 10.68 -9.56
C TYR A 263 -23.34 9.40 -8.80
N CYS A 264 -22.72 9.50 -7.64
CA CYS A 264 -22.39 8.36 -6.81
C CYS A 264 -22.56 8.67 -5.32
N GLU A 265 -22.66 7.62 -4.50
CA GLU A 265 -22.53 7.76 -3.06
C GLU A 265 -21.08 8.11 -2.70
N LEU A 266 -20.88 9.11 -1.87
CA LEU A 266 -19.58 9.47 -1.32
C LEU A 266 -19.45 8.96 0.11
N ASN A 267 -18.25 8.52 0.48
CA ASN A 267 -17.99 8.08 1.84
C ASN A 267 -18.29 9.21 2.84
N PRO A 268 -19.26 9.02 3.77
CA PRO A 268 -19.65 10.06 4.73
C PRO A 268 -18.52 10.43 5.71
N ALA A 269 -17.49 9.58 5.84
CA ALA A 269 -16.28 9.92 6.58
C ALA A 269 -15.40 10.95 5.85
N MET A 270 -15.58 11.11 4.54
CA MET A 270 -14.84 12.07 3.70
C MET A 270 -15.68 13.28 3.30
N TRP A 271 -16.98 13.11 3.07
CA TRP A 271 -17.85 14.14 2.53
C TRP A 271 -19.12 14.33 3.34
N ASP A 272 -19.35 15.56 3.79
CA ASP A 272 -20.61 15.98 4.40
C ASP A 272 -21.56 16.45 3.29
N LYS A 273 -22.54 15.59 2.96
CA LYS A 273 -23.52 15.89 1.91
C LYS A 273 -24.37 17.14 2.21
N ALA A 274 -24.65 17.41 3.49
CA ALA A 274 -25.47 18.57 3.87
C ALA A 274 -24.69 19.88 3.74
N ALA A 275 -23.41 19.87 4.12
CA ALA A 275 -22.53 21.01 3.97
C ALA A 275 -22.01 21.18 2.53
N ASN A 276 -22.12 20.17 1.68
CA ASN A 276 -21.48 20.08 0.36
C ASN A 276 -19.98 20.41 0.41
N ASP A 277 -19.30 19.86 1.43
CA ASP A 277 -17.86 20.04 1.70
C ASP A 277 -17.30 18.83 2.44
N PHE A 278 -15.98 18.81 2.67
CA PHE A 278 -15.32 17.76 3.41
C PHE A 278 -15.86 17.60 4.82
N ALA A 279 -16.12 16.37 5.23
CA ALA A 279 -16.45 16.03 6.60
C ALA A 279 -15.29 16.37 7.55
N ALA A 280 -15.58 16.62 8.82
CA ALA A 280 -14.54 16.89 9.82
C ALA A 280 -13.49 15.75 9.91
N SER A 281 -13.91 14.50 9.70
CA SER A 281 -13.06 13.31 9.68
C SER A 281 -12.19 13.17 8.43
N ALA A 282 -12.43 13.93 7.36
CA ALA A 282 -11.61 13.94 6.14
C ALA A 282 -10.25 14.62 6.36
N TRP A 283 -10.14 15.42 7.39
CA TRP A 283 -8.93 16.17 7.67
C TRP A 283 -7.93 15.39 8.51
N TYR A 284 -6.67 15.47 8.13
CA TYR A 284 -5.53 14.98 8.89
C TYR A 284 -4.79 16.17 9.49
N THR A 285 -4.50 16.11 10.78
CA THR A 285 -3.73 17.17 11.46
C THR A 285 -2.24 16.85 11.33
N LEU A 286 -1.50 17.74 10.69
CA LEU A 286 -0.05 17.66 10.51
C LEU A 286 0.67 17.99 11.84
N ALA A 287 1.98 17.70 11.91
CA ALA A 287 2.76 17.89 13.13
C ALA A 287 2.82 19.34 13.63
N ASP A 288 2.70 20.33 12.74
CA ASP A 288 2.64 21.76 13.08
C ASP A 288 1.23 22.26 13.45
N GLY A 289 0.23 21.35 13.46
CA GLY A 289 -1.16 21.66 13.76
C GLY A 289 -1.99 22.11 12.55
N THR A 290 -1.41 22.27 11.37
CA THR A 290 -2.16 22.54 10.14
C THR A 290 -2.95 21.30 9.71
N LYS A 291 -3.93 21.48 8.83
CA LYS A 291 -4.78 20.39 8.35
C LYS A 291 -4.66 20.23 6.85
N ALA A 292 -4.59 18.98 6.40
CA ALA A 292 -4.64 18.61 5.00
C ALA A 292 -5.69 17.51 4.78
N VAL A 293 -6.28 17.46 3.59
CA VAL A 293 -7.28 16.45 3.23
C VAL A 293 -6.59 15.10 3.04
N LYS A 294 -7.14 14.06 3.64
CA LYS A 294 -6.69 12.68 3.48
C LYS A 294 -6.81 12.24 2.04
N ARG A 295 -5.73 11.65 1.50
CA ARG A 295 -5.64 11.24 0.08
C ARG A 295 -4.83 9.97 -0.17
N PHE A 296 -4.13 9.45 0.84
CA PHE A 296 -3.30 8.25 0.74
C PHE A 296 -3.89 7.07 1.52
N THR A 297 -3.42 5.87 1.21
CA THR A 297 -3.93 4.56 1.61
C THR A 297 -5.27 4.20 0.95
N TYR A 298 -5.66 2.93 0.98
CA TYR A 298 -6.96 2.50 0.43
C TYR A 298 -8.12 3.16 1.17
N ALA A 299 -7.98 3.33 2.49
CA ALA A 299 -9.02 3.85 3.37
C ALA A 299 -8.95 5.38 3.56
N LEU A 300 -8.12 6.10 2.80
CA LEU A 300 -7.87 7.55 2.95
C LEU A 300 -7.59 7.94 4.41
N THR A 301 -6.59 7.28 5.03
CA THR A 301 -6.22 7.54 6.43
C THR A 301 -5.09 8.55 6.60
N ARG A 302 -4.43 8.94 5.51
CA ARG A 302 -3.24 9.81 5.52
C ARG A 302 -3.38 10.96 4.52
N ALA A 303 -2.82 12.13 4.92
CA ALA A 303 -2.66 13.29 4.04
C ALA A 303 -1.18 13.41 3.63
N SER A 304 -0.60 14.54 3.52
CA SER A 304 0.79 14.79 3.10
C SER A 304 1.76 13.59 3.11
N LEU A 305 2.49 13.42 2.03
CA LEU A 305 3.49 12.34 1.89
C LEU A 305 4.59 12.43 2.96
N GLN A 306 4.97 13.65 3.35
CA GLN A 306 6.07 13.92 4.28
C GLN A 306 5.71 13.68 5.76
N ASP A 307 4.44 13.71 6.13
CA ASP A 307 3.99 13.39 7.49
C ASP A 307 3.17 12.09 7.52
N GLY A 308 2.16 12.01 6.70
CA GLY A 308 1.19 10.93 6.75
C GLY A 308 1.72 9.61 6.17
N ALA A 309 1.89 9.55 4.85
CA ALA A 309 2.19 8.30 4.17
C ALA A 309 3.65 7.86 4.40
N GLY A 310 4.63 8.75 4.20
CA GLY A 310 6.04 8.42 4.35
C GLY A 310 6.47 8.29 5.81
N ALA A 311 6.29 9.35 6.59
CA ALA A 311 6.75 9.42 7.97
C ALA A 311 6.11 8.38 8.88
N ASN A 312 4.78 8.21 8.79
CA ASN A 312 4.08 7.22 9.58
C ASN A 312 4.38 5.78 9.16
N ALA A 313 4.57 5.52 7.84
CA ALA A 313 4.87 4.19 7.37
C ALA A 313 6.15 3.64 8.01
N ILE A 314 7.22 4.43 8.07
CA ILE A 314 8.48 4.03 8.72
C ILE A 314 8.20 3.65 10.18
N TRP A 315 7.56 4.53 10.93
CA TRP A 315 7.28 4.31 12.35
C TRP A 315 6.32 3.13 12.59
N ASN A 316 5.23 3.04 11.83
CA ASN A 316 4.23 1.99 11.99
C ASN A 316 4.77 0.59 11.60
N ILE A 317 5.65 0.53 10.60
CA ILE A 317 6.16 -0.74 10.06
C ILE A 317 7.35 -1.25 10.87
N THR A 318 8.32 -0.39 11.19
CA THR A 318 9.57 -0.78 11.85
C THR A 318 9.63 -0.43 13.34
N ASN A 319 8.70 0.42 13.80
CA ASN A 319 8.66 0.92 15.18
C ASN A 319 9.93 1.70 15.61
N VAL A 320 10.55 2.38 14.66
CA VAL A 320 11.79 3.15 14.86
C VAL A 320 11.50 4.50 15.53
N THR A 321 12.33 4.91 16.47
CA THR A 321 12.27 6.23 17.10
C THR A 321 13.03 7.27 16.29
N ARG A 322 12.53 8.51 16.31
CA ARG A 322 13.06 9.68 15.62
C ARG A 322 12.90 10.92 16.48
N SER A 323 13.53 12.03 16.08
CA SER A 323 13.45 13.33 16.76
C SER A 323 12.01 13.84 16.99
N ASP A 324 11.08 13.47 16.10
CA ASP A 324 9.65 13.82 16.17
C ASP A 324 8.76 12.69 16.68
N ARG A 325 9.31 11.49 16.96
CA ARG A 325 8.56 10.29 17.35
C ARG A 325 9.37 9.45 18.34
N HIS A 326 9.31 9.83 19.62
CA HIS A 326 10.01 9.14 20.70
C HIS A 326 9.22 7.97 21.29
N LYS A 327 7.97 7.75 20.86
CA LYS A 327 7.07 6.72 21.38
C LYS A 327 7.00 5.54 20.44
N LEU A 328 6.74 4.36 20.99
CA LEU A 328 6.51 3.14 20.20
C LEU A 328 5.12 3.12 19.57
N TYR A 329 5.00 2.46 18.43
CA TYR A 329 3.73 2.08 17.82
C TYR A 329 3.33 0.69 18.33
N THR A 330 2.79 0.63 19.54
CA THR A 330 2.38 -0.57 20.28
C THR A 330 0.99 -0.38 20.88
N THR A 331 0.54 -1.31 21.73
CA THR A 331 -0.69 -1.19 22.50
C THR A 331 -0.45 -1.49 23.98
N ASP A 332 -1.26 -0.92 24.85
CA ASP A 332 -1.23 -1.24 26.29
C ASP A 332 -1.64 -2.70 26.55
N ALA A 333 -2.49 -3.29 25.69
CA ALA A 333 -2.88 -4.70 25.77
C ALA A 333 -1.68 -5.63 25.54
N TRP A 334 -0.81 -5.33 24.57
CA TRP A 334 0.41 -6.09 24.35
C TRP A 334 1.44 -5.86 25.45
N ALA A 335 1.66 -4.62 25.86
CA ALA A 335 2.56 -4.28 26.97
C ALA A 335 2.19 -5.02 28.26
N ARG A 336 0.88 -5.09 28.57
CA ARG A 336 0.35 -5.84 29.70
C ARG A 336 0.62 -7.33 29.57
N ALA A 337 0.28 -7.93 28.42
CA ALA A 337 0.48 -9.36 28.20
C ALA A 337 1.96 -9.76 28.38
N MET A 338 2.89 -8.97 27.83
CA MET A 338 4.33 -9.22 27.99
C MET A 338 4.79 -9.10 29.45
N SER A 339 4.25 -8.15 30.20
CA SER A 339 4.55 -8.00 31.63
C SER A 339 3.97 -9.12 32.53
N GLU A 340 2.93 -9.78 32.07
CA GLU A 340 2.26 -10.88 32.77
C GLU A 340 2.77 -12.27 32.33
N THR A 341 3.57 -12.36 31.25
CA THR A 341 4.07 -13.64 30.72
C THR A 341 5.30 -14.13 31.49
N PRO A 342 5.23 -15.26 32.23
CA PRO A 342 6.32 -15.71 33.10
C PRO A 342 7.62 -15.96 32.36
N SER A 343 7.60 -16.59 31.17
CA SER A 343 8.79 -16.89 30.38
C SER A 343 9.51 -15.62 29.90
N VAL A 344 8.79 -14.55 29.58
CA VAL A 344 9.36 -13.24 29.20
C VAL A 344 10.10 -12.64 30.40
N ILE A 345 9.45 -12.62 31.57
CA ILE A 345 10.06 -12.06 32.79
C ILE A 345 11.27 -12.88 33.24
N ASP A 346 11.19 -14.22 33.16
CA ASP A 346 12.32 -15.10 33.49
C ASP A 346 13.54 -14.85 32.60
N ALA A 347 13.33 -14.71 31.30
CA ALA A 347 14.38 -14.40 30.33
C ALA A 347 15.01 -13.02 30.59
N ILE A 348 14.20 -12.01 30.90
CA ILE A 348 14.68 -10.65 31.24
C ILE A 348 15.53 -10.67 32.51
N LEU A 349 15.10 -11.40 33.53
CA LEU A 349 15.85 -11.50 34.80
C LEU A 349 17.15 -12.29 34.65
N ALA A 350 17.21 -13.23 33.71
CA ALA A 350 18.41 -14.00 33.38
C ALA A 350 19.49 -13.18 32.67
N ASP A 351 19.10 -12.06 31.99
CA ASP A 351 20.03 -11.15 31.34
C ASP A 351 20.32 -9.92 32.24
N PRO A 352 21.52 -9.83 32.85
CA PRO A 352 21.87 -8.68 33.68
C PRO A 352 21.94 -7.34 32.93
N THR A 353 22.03 -7.37 31.60
CA THR A 353 22.19 -6.19 30.75
C THR A 353 20.83 -5.72 30.17
N SER A 354 19.77 -6.46 30.41
CA SER A 354 18.46 -6.12 29.88
C SER A 354 17.96 -4.77 30.39
N PRO A 355 17.57 -3.84 29.51
CA PRO A 355 17.00 -2.55 29.93
C PRO A 355 15.62 -2.70 30.60
N TYR A 356 14.98 -3.85 30.41
CA TYR A 356 13.68 -4.17 30.98
C TYR A 356 13.74 -4.82 32.38
N ARG A 357 14.95 -4.90 32.96
CA ARG A 357 15.16 -5.61 34.22
C ARG A 357 14.55 -4.89 35.46
N GLY A 358 14.32 -3.58 35.37
CA GLY A 358 13.87 -2.79 36.50
C GLY A 358 14.88 -2.84 37.66
N ASP A 359 14.38 -3.08 38.89
CA ASP A 359 15.21 -3.25 40.11
C ASP A 359 15.76 -4.68 40.27
N GLY A 360 15.54 -5.55 39.30
CA GLY A 360 16.00 -6.95 39.31
C GLY A 360 15.06 -7.90 40.04
N THR A 361 13.96 -7.42 40.59
CA THR A 361 12.86 -8.27 41.10
C THR A 361 11.89 -8.63 39.96
N ARG A 362 11.07 -9.66 40.18
CA ARG A 362 10.04 -10.04 39.21
C ARG A 362 9.01 -8.94 39.00
N GLU A 363 8.59 -8.31 40.07
CA GLU A 363 7.65 -7.18 40.07
C GLU A 363 8.25 -5.94 39.38
N GLY A 364 9.53 -5.64 39.66
CA GLY A 364 10.25 -4.53 39.04
C GLY A 364 10.45 -4.74 37.53
N ALA A 365 10.80 -5.98 37.11
CA ALA A 365 10.90 -6.34 35.69
C ALA A 365 9.54 -6.25 34.98
N ALA A 366 8.48 -6.77 35.58
CA ALA A 366 7.13 -6.67 35.02
C ALA A 366 6.68 -5.21 34.85
N GLN A 367 6.95 -4.35 35.86
CA GLN A 367 6.64 -2.93 35.78
C GLN A 367 7.48 -2.21 34.70
N ALA A 368 8.76 -2.54 34.56
CA ALA A 368 9.63 -1.98 33.53
C ALA A 368 9.15 -2.39 32.13
N VAL A 369 8.83 -3.67 31.90
CA VAL A 369 8.27 -4.17 30.64
C VAL A 369 6.99 -3.42 30.28
N LYS A 370 6.02 -3.39 31.21
CA LYS A 370 4.75 -2.71 30.97
C LYS A 370 4.92 -1.24 30.61
N THR A 371 5.82 -0.54 31.28
CA THR A 371 6.08 0.87 31.04
C THR A 371 6.79 1.10 29.73
N LEU A 372 7.89 0.39 29.46
CA LEU A 372 8.70 0.61 28.27
C LEU A 372 8.03 0.14 26.97
N LEU A 373 7.12 -0.84 27.04
CA LEU A 373 6.36 -1.28 25.85
C LEU A 373 5.08 -0.47 25.62
N SER A 374 4.66 0.39 26.56
CA SER A 374 3.45 1.22 26.41
C SER A 374 3.61 2.24 25.26
N PRO A 375 2.55 2.48 24.46
CA PRO A 375 2.56 3.47 23.38
C PRO A 375 2.66 4.92 23.85
N THR A 376 2.59 5.16 25.17
CA THR A 376 2.63 6.50 25.77
C THR A 376 4.00 6.85 26.34
N THR A 377 4.91 5.88 26.50
CA THR A 377 6.22 6.11 27.10
C THR A 377 7.17 6.76 26.11
N ASP A 378 7.78 7.86 26.52
CA ASP A 378 8.92 8.45 25.78
C ASP A 378 10.16 7.58 25.96
N GLN A 379 10.66 7.02 24.87
CA GLN A 379 11.78 6.10 24.87
C GLN A 379 13.13 6.80 25.10
N THR A 380 13.20 8.09 24.82
CA THR A 380 14.43 8.89 24.96
C THR A 380 14.53 9.58 26.30
N ASN A 381 13.45 9.57 27.11
CA ASN A 381 13.42 10.22 28.42
C ASN A 381 12.43 9.52 29.37
N ASN A 382 12.84 8.44 30.03
CA ASN A 382 12.01 7.73 31.00
C ASN A 382 12.82 7.25 32.23
N LEU A 383 12.11 6.70 33.23
CA LEU A 383 12.71 6.27 34.50
C LEU A 383 13.58 5.03 34.42
N PHE A 384 13.38 4.18 33.41
CA PHE A 384 14.05 2.89 33.31
C PHE A 384 15.26 2.95 32.42
N HIS A 385 15.16 3.64 31.29
CA HIS A 385 16.25 3.75 30.32
C HIS A 385 16.00 4.90 29.33
N ASN A 386 17.08 5.58 28.93
CA ASN A 386 17.06 6.57 27.86
C ASN A 386 17.65 5.95 26.59
N PHE A 387 16.80 5.58 25.64
CA PHE A 387 17.25 5.11 24.36
C PHE A 387 17.61 6.30 23.46
N ALA A 388 18.69 6.18 22.71
CA ALA A 388 18.99 7.17 21.68
C ALA A 388 17.99 7.07 20.53
N GLU A 389 17.73 8.18 19.85
CA GLU A 389 16.98 8.19 18.59
C GLU A 389 17.64 7.28 17.56
N GLU A 390 16.87 6.39 16.96
CA GLU A 390 17.38 5.35 16.06
C GLU A 390 17.58 5.83 14.63
N MET A 391 16.77 6.81 14.20
CA MET A 391 16.82 7.41 12.87
C MET A 391 17.20 8.88 12.96
N LYS A 392 18.22 9.27 12.20
CA LYS A 392 18.65 10.67 12.10
C LYS A 392 17.77 11.45 11.12
N ASP A 393 17.56 12.73 11.39
CA ASP A 393 16.81 13.63 10.50
C ASP A 393 17.36 13.65 9.07
N ARG A 394 18.67 13.51 8.89
CA ARG A 394 19.31 13.46 7.58
C ARG A 394 18.89 12.23 6.78
N ASP A 395 18.85 11.05 7.40
CA ASP A 395 18.44 9.81 6.74
C ASP A 395 16.96 9.88 6.36
N TYR A 396 16.16 10.48 7.23
CA TYR A 396 14.73 10.71 6.96
C TYR A 396 14.50 11.72 5.84
N TYR A 397 15.29 12.80 5.78
CA TYR A 397 15.26 13.75 4.69
C TYR A 397 15.60 13.09 3.34
N ASP A 398 16.69 12.32 3.28
CA ASP A 398 17.09 11.61 2.07
C ASP A 398 16.00 10.63 1.63
N PHE A 399 15.37 9.91 2.58
CA PHE A 399 14.19 9.08 2.30
C PHE A 399 13.01 9.87 1.74
N MET A 400 12.72 11.07 2.25
CA MET A 400 11.65 11.91 1.72
C MET A 400 11.95 12.44 0.32
N VAL A 401 13.21 12.79 0.03
CA VAL A 401 13.65 13.16 -1.33
C VAL A 401 13.41 12.00 -2.30
N TRP A 402 13.82 10.79 -1.91
CA TRP A 402 13.61 9.59 -2.72
C TRP A 402 12.12 9.31 -2.94
N HIS A 403 11.33 9.23 -1.87
CA HIS A 403 9.91 8.87 -1.97
C HIS A 403 9.12 9.87 -2.83
N ARG A 404 9.38 11.16 -2.63
CA ARG A 404 8.76 12.22 -3.43
C ARG A 404 9.28 12.26 -4.86
N GLY A 405 10.53 11.82 -5.05
CA GLY A 405 11.27 11.85 -6.31
C GLY A 405 11.08 10.64 -7.22
N LEU A 406 10.26 9.64 -6.87
CA LEU A 406 9.99 8.48 -7.73
C LEU A 406 9.15 8.87 -8.94
N ALA A 407 9.69 8.63 -10.14
CA ALA A 407 9.06 8.98 -11.41
C ALA A 407 7.94 8.03 -11.81
N VAL A 408 7.01 8.52 -12.61
CA VAL A 408 6.07 7.69 -13.37
C VAL A 408 6.73 7.27 -14.68
N PRO A 409 6.77 5.99 -15.05
CA PRO A 409 7.21 5.57 -16.37
C PRO A 409 6.35 6.21 -17.46
N ARG A 410 6.96 6.56 -18.60
CA ARG A 410 6.19 7.07 -19.74
C ARG A 410 5.17 6.07 -20.26
N ALA A 411 4.13 6.56 -20.91
CA ALA A 411 3.17 5.73 -21.63
C ALA A 411 3.85 5.04 -22.85
N ARG A 412 3.23 3.98 -23.33
CA ARG A 412 3.80 3.11 -24.37
C ARG A 412 2.77 2.80 -25.45
N ASN A 413 3.23 2.63 -26.68
CA ASN A 413 2.40 2.14 -27.79
C ASN A 413 1.12 2.94 -28.08
N LEU A 414 1.07 4.24 -27.74
CA LEU A 414 -0.12 5.07 -27.95
C LEU A 414 -0.48 5.22 -29.44
N GLN A 415 0.48 4.96 -30.36
CA GLN A 415 0.25 4.93 -31.80
C GLN A 415 -0.52 3.68 -32.28
N SER A 416 -0.65 2.63 -31.47
CA SER A 416 -1.37 1.42 -31.83
C SER A 416 -2.88 1.70 -31.99
N GLU A 417 -3.48 1.22 -33.08
CA GLU A 417 -4.92 1.34 -33.31
C GLU A 417 -5.73 0.64 -32.20
N GLU A 418 -5.22 -0.46 -31.66
CA GLU A 418 -5.83 -1.20 -30.56
C GLU A 418 -5.85 -0.36 -29.27
N VAL A 419 -4.74 0.30 -28.92
CA VAL A 419 -4.64 1.18 -27.74
C VAL A 419 -5.57 2.40 -27.90
N GLN A 420 -5.64 2.98 -29.10
CA GLN A 420 -6.53 4.10 -29.40
C GLN A 420 -8.00 3.70 -29.31
N ARG A 421 -8.35 2.51 -29.82
CA ARG A 421 -9.69 1.94 -29.69
C ARG A 421 -10.03 1.68 -28.21
N GLY A 422 -9.09 1.16 -27.45
CA GLY A 422 -9.24 0.93 -26.00
C GLY A 422 -9.53 2.22 -25.23
N LYS A 423 -8.80 3.32 -25.50
CA LYS A 423 -9.09 4.63 -24.91
C LYS A 423 -10.51 5.09 -25.21
N GLN A 424 -10.93 5.02 -26.48
CA GLN A 424 -12.26 5.39 -26.88
C GLN A 424 -13.33 4.59 -26.11
N LEU A 425 -13.16 3.26 -26.02
CA LEU A 425 -14.08 2.39 -25.29
C LEU A 425 -14.09 2.70 -23.79
N PHE A 426 -12.95 2.94 -23.19
CA PHE A 426 -12.81 3.31 -21.77
C PHE A 426 -13.62 4.57 -21.43
N GLU A 427 -13.60 5.57 -22.31
CA GLU A 427 -14.39 6.79 -22.19
C GLU A 427 -15.89 6.53 -22.43
N GLU A 428 -16.26 5.83 -23.52
CA GLU A 428 -17.66 5.52 -23.90
C GLU A 428 -18.37 4.65 -22.86
N MET A 429 -17.66 3.72 -22.23
CA MET A 429 -18.23 2.90 -21.15
C MET A 429 -18.46 3.71 -19.88
N GLY A 430 -17.69 4.76 -19.63
CA GLY A 430 -17.74 5.59 -18.44
C GLY A 430 -16.70 5.25 -17.38
N CYS A 431 -15.65 4.47 -17.70
CA CYS A 431 -14.54 4.18 -16.78
C CYS A 431 -13.83 5.48 -16.32
N ALA A 432 -13.74 6.46 -17.23
CA ALA A 432 -13.13 7.77 -16.98
C ALA A 432 -13.88 8.61 -15.92
N THR A 433 -15.08 8.21 -15.48
CA THR A 433 -15.83 8.91 -14.43
C THR A 433 -15.11 8.79 -13.08
N CYS A 434 -14.68 7.59 -12.68
CA CYS A 434 -13.89 7.35 -11.47
C CYS A 434 -12.38 7.36 -11.79
N HIS A 435 -11.98 6.77 -12.90
CA HIS A 435 -10.60 6.85 -13.40
C HIS A 435 -10.38 8.14 -14.20
N ARG A 436 -10.57 9.30 -13.54
CA ARG A 436 -10.40 10.62 -14.12
C ARG A 436 -9.02 10.72 -14.80
N PRO A 437 -8.96 11.05 -16.12
CA PRO A 437 -7.71 10.96 -16.86
C PRO A 437 -6.60 11.87 -16.34
N SER A 438 -6.91 13.14 -16.01
CA SER A 438 -5.87 14.12 -15.73
C SER A 438 -6.19 15.06 -14.57
N TRP A 439 -5.10 15.58 -13.98
CA TRP A 439 -5.09 16.64 -13.00
C TRP A 439 -4.04 17.69 -13.37
N THR A 440 -4.17 18.88 -12.81
CA THR A 440 -3.10 19.87 -12.81
C THR A 440 -2.60 20.01 -11.38
N THR A 441 -1.31 19.85 -11.15
CA THR A 441 -0.73 20.10 -9.83
C THR A 441 -0.75 21.59 -9.49
N GLY A 442 -0.83 21.93 -8.21
CA GLY A 442 -0.77 23.30 -7.73
C GLY A 442 0.64 23.91 -7.85
N GLU A 443 0.89 24.96 -7.09
CA GLU A 443 2.24 25.57 -6.96
C GLU A 443 3.24 24.64 -6.26
N ASP A 444 2.75 23.53 -5.73
CA ASP A 444 3.50 22.53 -4.98
C ASP A 444 4.25 23.13 -3.79
N ASN A 445 3.53 23.90 -2.99
CA ASN A 445 3.97 24.37 -1.68
C ASN A 445 3.76 23.26 -0.66
N TYR A 446 4.50 22.16 -0.84
CA TYR A 446 4.38 20.98 0.00
C TYR A 446 4.65 21.31 1.47
N TRP A 447 3.93 20.61 2.35
CA TRP A 447 4.23 20.62 3.77
C TRP A 447 5.37 19.65 4.08
N ALA A 448 6.27 20.04 4.97
CA ALA A 448 7.26 19.17 5.58
C ALA A 448 7.55 19.66 7.00
N PRO A 449 7.84 18.76 7.97
CA PRO A 449 8.22 19.17 9.32
C PRO A 449 9.54 19.96 9.32
N GLU A 450 9.75 20.80 10.32
CA GLU A 450 10.89 21.73 10.39
C GLU A 450 12.24 21.01 10.41
N ASN A 451 12.35 19.85 11.05
CA ASN A 451 13.55 19.03 11.05
C ASN A 451 13.94 18.57 9.63
N ILE A 452 12.95 18.35 8.74
CA ILE A 452 13.18 18.00 7.34
C ILE A 452 13.53 19.25 6.52
N LYS A 453 12.80 20.35 6.69
CA LYS A 453 13.09 21.61 6.01
C LYS A 453 14.50 22.12 6.31
N ALA A 454 14.98 21.91 7.54
CA ALA A 454 16.34 22.27 7.94
C ALA A 454 17.43 21.49 7.19
N GLN A 455 17.14 20.31 6.64
CA GLN A 455 18.08 19.51 5.86
C GLN A 455 18.17 19.95 4.40
N GLY A 456 17.11 20.52 3.82
CA GLY A 456 17.07 20.99 2.45
C GLY A 456 15.68 20.98 1.84
N ALA A 457 15.61 21.26 0.53
CA ALA A 457 14.38 21.20 -0.26
C ALA A 457 14.05 19.78 -0.69
N LEU A 458 12.78 19.53 -0.98
CA LEU A 458 12.28 18.29 -1.60
C LEU A 458 11.94 18.53 -3.08
N PRO A 459 11.89 17.51 -3.94
CA PRO A 459 11.46 17.63 -5.33
C PRO A 459 10.10 18.32 -5.44
N LYS A 460 9.94 19.25 -6.39
CA LYS A 460 8.72 20.03 -6.64
C LYS A 460 8.20 19.85 -8.06
N TYR A 461 6.87 19.87 -8.18
CA TYR A 461 6.14 19.63 -9.42
C TYR A 461 5.09 20.73 -9.68
N PRO A 462 5.48 22.02 -9.78
CA PRO A 462 4.53 23.11 -9.91
C PRO A 462 3.83 23.09 -11.27
N ARG A 463 2.50 23.20 -11.25
CA ARG A 463 1.63 23.37 -12.42
C ARG A 463 1.85 22.34 -13.55
N GLN A 464 2.12 21.07 -13.19
CA GLN A 464 2.23 19.99 -14.15
C GLN A 464 0.84 19.46 -14.49
N VAL A 465 0.55 19.23 -15.77
CA VAL A 465 -0.56 18.37 -16.16
C VAL A 465 -0.08 16.92 -16.04
N ILE A 466 -0.79 16.14 -15.25
CA ILE A 466 -0.48 14.72 -14.99
C ILE A 466 -1.67 13.85 -15.38
N TYR A 467 -1.42 12.59 -15.76
CA TYR A 467 -2.43 11.64 -16.24
C TYR A 467 -2.47 10.36 -15.38
N PRO A 468 -2.89 10.45 -14.11
CA PRO A 468 -2.89 9.30 -13.21
C PRO A 468 -4.07 8.35 -13.41
N TYR A 469 -5.11 8.74 -14.12
CA TYR A 469 -6.35 7.98 -14.26
C TYR A 469 -6.94 7.56 -12.90
N THR A 470 -7.19 8.54 -12.04
CA THR A 470 -7.83 8.42 -10.73
C THR A 470 -8.55 9.71 -10.38
N ASP A 471 -9.69 9.62 -9.74
CA ASP A 471 -10.40 10.75 -9.15
C ASP A 471 -9.97 11.04 -7.70
N MET A 472 -9.09 10.21 -7.13
CA MET A 472 -8.62 10.27 -5.73
C MET A 472 -9.72 10.06 -4.68
N LEU A 473 -10.94 9.67 -5.09
CA LEU A 473 -12.07 9.41 -4.21
C LEU A 473 -12.10 7.94 -3.77
N GLN A 474 -13.02 7.64 -2.87
CA GLN A 474 -13.37 6.27 -2.51
C GLN A 474 -14.75 5.90 -3.09
N HIS A 475 -14.84 4.67 -3.57
CA HIS A 475 -16.06 4.05 -4.06
C HIS A 475 -16.29 2.70 -3.39
N ARG A 476 -17.54 2.23 -3.41
CA ARG A 476 -17.90 0.87 -2.96
C ARG A 476 -18.21 0.00 -4.17
N LEU A 477 -17.53 -1.13 -4.22
CA LEU A 477 -17.72 -2.12 -5.28
C LEU A 477 -18.62 -3.28 -4.85
N PHE A 478 -18.92 -3.41 -3.55
CA PHE A 478 -19.76 -4.47 -2.98
C PHE A 478 -19.28 -5.87 -3.39
N MET A 479 -17.96 -6.08 -3.25
CA MET A 479 -17.34 -7.36 -3.53
C MET A 479 -17.50 -8.33 -2.33
N LEU A 480 -17.25 -9.62 -2.55
CA LEU A 480 -17.19 -10.57 -1.45
C LEU A 480 -15.98 -10.27 -0.55
N ASN A 481 -16.18 -10.35 0.77
CA ASN A 481 -15.13 -10.08 1.76
C ASN A 481 -14.40 -8.75 1.51
N ASP A 482 -15.16 -7.69 1.29
CA ASP A 482 -14.62 -6.34 1.21
C ASP A 482 -13.77 -5.99 2.43
N ILE A 483 -12.74 -5.19 2.24
CA ILE A 483 -11.89 -4.74 3.33
C ILE A 483 -12.70 -3.81 4.23
N ARG A 484 -13.05 -4.29 5.41
CA ARG A 484 -13.75 -3.54 6.47
C ARG A 484 -15.05 -2.89 6.00
N THR A 485 -15.04 -1.61 5.67
CA THR A 485 -16.23 -0.84 5.25
C THR A 485 -16.57 -0.98 3.77
N GLY A 486 -15.70 -1.59 2.97
CA GLY A 486 -15.83 -1.69 1.52
C GLY A 486 -15.54 -0.40 0.75
N TRP A 487 -15.26 0.70 1.44
CA TRP A 487 -14.80 1.93 0.80
C TRP A 487 -13.33 1.83 0.42
N CYS A 488 -13.01 1.90 -0.86
CA CYS A 488 -11.65 1.83 -1.36
C CYS A 488 -11.35 2.94 -2.36
N ARG A 489 -10.14 3.52 -2.24
CA ARG A 489 -9.69 4.61 -3.09
C ARG A 489 -9.48 4.12 -4.52
N THR A 490 -9.89 4.92 -5.51
CA THR A 490 -9.48 4.73 -6.91
C THR A 490 -7.98 4.91 -7.02
N THR A 491 -7.25 3.81 -7.30
CA THR A 491 -5.79 3.86 -7.46
C THR A 491 -5.41 4.42 -8.83
N PRO A 492 -4.26 5.09 -8.96
CA PRO A 492 -3.72 5.45 -10.26
C PRO A 492 -3.52 4.23 -11.16
N LEU A 493 -3.82 4.40 -12.46
CA LEU A 493 -3.58 3.36 -13.46
C LEU A 493 -2.22 3.53 -14.19
N TRP A 494 -1.62 4.72 -14.13
CA TRP A 494 -0.34 4.99 -14.79
C TRP A 494 0.73 3.96 -14.44
N GLY A 495 1.50 3.54 -15.44
CA GLY A 495 2.60 2.59 -15.27
C GLY A 495 2.19 1.16 -14.91
N ARG A 496 0.92 0.87 -14.62
CA ARG A 496 0.47 -0.44 -14.13
C ARG A 496 0.71 -1.59 -15.11
N GLY A 497 0.74 -1.33 -16.40
CA GLY A 497 1.09 -2.35 -17.40
C GLY A 497 2.55 -2.83 -17.34
N LEU A 498 3.40 -2.19 -16.54
CA LEU A 498 4.79 -2.62 -16.27
C LEU A 498 4.90 -3.45 -14.98
N SER A 499 3.78 -3.71 -14.27
CA SER A 499 3.80 -4.41 -12.97
C SER A 499 4.49 -5.77 -13.06
N LEU A 500 4.12 -6.61 -14.04
CA LEU A 500 4.66 -7.97 -14.15
C LEU A 500 6.20 -7.96 -14.27
N GLN A 501 6.76 -7.08 -15.07
CA GLN A 501 8.22 -7.02 -15.26
C GLN A 501 8.96 -6.39 -14.06
N ASN A 502 8.36 -5.42 -13.36
CA ASN A 502 8.99 -4.76 -12.22
C ASN A 502 8.82 -5.55 -10.91
N THR A 503 7.64 -6.14 -10.68
CA THR A 503 7.30 -6.78 -9.39
C THR A 503 7.23 -8.31 -9.48
N GLY A 504 7.16 -8.87 -10.68
CA GLY A 504 6.93 -10.29 -10.92
C GLY A 504 5.47 -10.72 -10.70
N ALA A 505 4.51 -9.77 -10.68
CA ALA A 505 3.08 -10.04 -10.56
C ALA A 505 2.26 -8.93 -11.22
N ASP A 506 1.05 -9.28 -11.70
CA ASP A 506 0.07 -8.32 -12.23
C ASP A 506 -1.21 -8.29 -11.39
N ASP A 507 -1.13 -8.70 -10.13
CA ASP A 507 -2.26 -8.67 -9.22
C ASP A 507 -2.80 -7.24 -9.03
N ARG A 508 -4.12 -7.10 -8.98
CA ARG A 508 -4.84 -5.82 -8.94
C ARG A 508 -5.84 -5.78 -7.79
N LEU A 509 -6.44 -4.61 -7.58
CA LEU A 509 -7.27 -4.24 -6.47
C LEU A 509 -6.50 -4.15 -5.14
N HIS A 510 -7.16 -3.73 -4.06
CA HIS A 510 -6.49 -3.41 -2.80
C HIS A 510 -6.04 -4.63 -1.97
N ASP A 511 -6.38 -5.83 -2.40
CA ASP A 511 -6.06 -7.09 -1.74
C ASP A 511 -5.51 -8.16 -2.68
N CYS A 512 -5.12 -7.79 -3.89
CA CYS A 512 -4.58 -8.68 -4.92
C CYS A 512 -5.55 -9.77 -5.41
N ARG A 513 -6.88 -9.58 -5.26
CA ARG A 513 -7.86 -10.59 -5.67
C ARG A 513 -8.01 -10.74 -7.19
N ALA A 514 -7.73 -9.72 -7.97
CA ALA A 514 -7.79 -9.78 -9.43
C ALA A 514 -6.41 -10.10 -10.00
N ARG A 515 -6.32 -11.17 -10.78
CA ARG A 515 -5.07 -11.70 -11.35
C ARG A 515 -4.65 -10.99 -12.65
N ASN A 516 -5.56 -10.20 -13.25
CA ASN A 516 -5.37 -9.46 -14.48
C ASN A 516 -6.40 -8.31 -14.59
N VAL A 517 -6.31 -7.54 -15.67
CA VAL A 517 -7.21 -6.40 -15.93
C VAL A 517 -8.67 -6.82 -16.08
N ILE A 518 -8.94 -7.93 -16.78
CA ILE A 518 -10.32 -8.42 -17.00
C ILE A 518 -10.98 -8.74 -15.67
N GLU A 519 -10.32 -9.50 -14.81
CA GLU A 519 -10.83 -9.82 -13.48
C GLU A 519 -11.04 -8.57 -12.62
N ALA A 520 -10.12 -7.59 -12.69
CA ALA A 520 -10.30 -6.33 -12.00
C ALA A 520 -11.58 -5.61 -12.47
N ILE A 521 -11.80 -5.51 -13.78
CA ILE A 521 -13.01 -4.91 -14.34
C ILE A 521 -14.25 -5.71 -13.91
N MET A 522 -14.22 -7.05 -13.97
CA MET A 522 -15.36 -7.88 -13.62
C MET A 522 -15.71 -7.81 -12.13
N TRP A 523 -14.73 -7.63 -11.25
CA TRP A 523 -14.98 -7.37 -9.84
C TRP A 523 -15.73 -6.05 -9.59
N HIS A 524 -15.53 -5.02 -10.44
CA HIS A 524 -16.28 -3.76 -10.36
C HIS A 524 -17.79 -3.95 -10.58
N GLY A 525 -18.19 -4.97 -11.29
CA GLY A 525 -19.59 -5.30 -11.56
C GLY A 525 -20.10 -6.56 -10.86
N TYR A 526 -19.40 -7.04 -9.83
CA TYR A 526 -19.80 -8.24 -9.09
C TYR A 526 -21.18 -8.09 -8.44
N SER A 527 -21.49 -6.92 -7.93
CA SER A 527 -22.81 -6.56 -7.38
C SER A 527 -23.50 -5.49 -8.22
N ARG A 528 -24.83 -5.58 -8.30
CA ARG A 528 -25.67 -4.51 -8.91
C ARG A 528 -25.67 -3.21 -8.09
N GLU A 529 -25.28 -3.27 -6.84
CA GLU A 529 -25.17 -2.11 -5.94
C GLU A 529 -23.92 -1.28 -6.22
N SER A 530 -22.95 -1.83 -6.95
CA SER A 530 -21.72 -1.12 -7.31
C SER A 530 -22.00 0.07 -8.23
N ASP A 531 -21.43 1.24 -7.92
CA ASP A 531 -21.48 2.42 -8.79
C ASP A 531 -20.92 2.13 -10.19
N ALA A 532 -19.99 1.17 -10.30
CA ALA A 532 -19.36 0.76 -11.54
C ALA A 532 -20.16 -0.33 -12.31
N PHE A 533 -21.28 -0.84 -11.79
CA PHE A 533 -22.01 -1.95 -12.39
C PHE A 533 -22.38 -1.69 -13.85
N SER A 534 -22.95 -0.53 -14.17
CA SER A 534 -23.39 -0.20 -15.53
C SER A 534 -22.21 -0.15 -16.51
N THR A 535 -21.06 0.35 -16.08
CA THR A 535 -19.81 0.41 -16.85
C THR A 535 -19.29 -1.00 -17.11
N THR A 536 -19.24 -1.86 -16.07
CA THR A 536 -18.82 -3.26 -16.20
C THR A 536 -19.77 -4.05 -17.09
N GLN A 537 -21.08 -3.79 -17.03
CA GLN A 537 -22.06 -4.43 -17.91
C GLN A 537 -21.81 -4.07 -19.39
N LYS A 538 -21.41 -2.84 -19.69
CA LYS A 538 -21.02 -2.45 -21.06
C LYS A 538 -19.77 -3.24 -21.50
N PHE A 539 -18.73 -3.32 -20.64
CA PHE A 539 -17.53 -4.11 -20.92
C PHE A 539 -17.86 -5.59 -21.15
N TYR A 540 -18.70 -6.18 -20.31
CA TYR A 540 -19.16 -7.56 -20.45
C TYR A 540 -19.78 -7.86 -21.81
N ASN A 541 -20.52 -6.91 -22.38
CA ASN A 541 -21.19 -7.06 -23.68
C ASN A 541 -20.29 -6.72 -24.89
N LEU A 542 -19.05 -6.28 -24.69
CA LEU A 542 -18.12 -6.04 -25.79
C LEU A 542 -17.72 -7.36 -26.48
N PRO A 543 -17.48 -7.34 -27.80
CA PRO A 543 -16.79 -8.44 -28.45
C PRO A 543 -15.36 -8.57 -27.94
N LYS A 544 -14.78 -9.77 -28.03
CA LYS A 544 -13.42 -10.05 -27.51
C LYS A 544 -12.39 -9.01 -27.95
N ALA A 545 -12.35 -8.67 -29.23
CA ALA A 545 -11.38 -7.69 -29.75
C ALA A 545 -11.47 -6.31 -29.08
N ASP A 546 -12.68 -5.87 -28.71
CA ASP A 546 -12.89 -4.61 -28.01
C ASP A 546 -12.51 -4.73 -26.51
N ARG A 547 -12.73 -5.90 -25.87
CA ARG A 547 -12.23 -6.15 -24.51
C ARG A 547 -10.70 -6.14 -24.47
N ASP A 548 -10.06 -6.81 -25.43
CA ASP A 548 -8.61 -6.84 -25.57
C ASP A 548 -8.04 -5.42 -25.79
N ALA A 549 -8.73 -4.59 -26.59
CA ALA A 549 -8.35 -3.19 -26.79
C ALA A 549 -8.40 -2.36 -25.49
N VAL A 550 -9.41 -2.56 -24.64
CA VAL A 550 -9.47 -1.88 -23.32
C VAL A 550 -8.31 -2.33 -22.44
N VAL A 551 -7.97 -3.62 -22.41
CA VAL A 551 -6.82 -4.15 -21.69
C VAL A 551 -5.51 -3.55 -22.23
N ALA A 552 -5.35 -3.49 -23.55
CA ALA A 552 -4.18 -2.89 -24.19
C ALA A 552 -4.00 -1.42 -23.81
N PHE A 553 -5.08 -0.64 -23.78
CA PHE A 553 -5.05 0.76 -23.34
C PHE A 553 -4.61 0.89 -21.87
N ILE A 554 -5.22 0.13 -20.94
CA ILE A 554 -4.89 0.19 -19.51
C ILE A 554 -3.43 -0.21 -19.27
N ASN A 555 -2.89 -1.11 -20.07
CA ASN A 555 -1.50 -1.52 -19.98
C ASN A 555 -0.53 -0.56 -20.69
N ALA A 556 -1.00 0.34 -21.53
CA ALA A 556 -0.18 1.31 -22.26
C ALA A 556 0.09 2.59 -21.45
N ILE A 557 -0.87 3.02 -20.62
CA ILE A 557 -0.82 4.29 -19.86
C ILE A 557 -0.01 4.22 -18.59
#